data_f6effcef62386ecb12b54f988e2bc98e
#
_entry.id   f6effcef62386ecb12b54f988e2bc98e
#
_cell.length_a   1.000
_cell.length_b   1.000
_cell.length_c   1.000
_cell.angle_alpha   90.00
_cell.angle_beta   90.00
_cell.angle_gamma   90.00
#
_symmetry.space_group_name_H-M   'P 1'
#
loop_
_entity.id
_entity.type
_entity.pdbx_description
1 polymer ?
#
loop_
_entity_poly.entity_id
_entity_poly.type
_entity_poly.pdbx_seq_one_letter_code
_entity_poly.pdbx_strand_id
1 'polypeptide(L)'
;MAEGETMSKTTGMPQPVMLTGEKPRAMATVITRVVEALTGEKSGIINFASGAVSVNYSDVSPSPVQAGALAANYSAEFLNRINVLPVKAIEGESVMVGSGGPLAYVNNRGERRNPQAGATMTPHRYQCRKVNFDTFISHDDLDAWTHLENYPELAKAAVDQRRNLDRLLIGFNGTHYSSPSDPETYPERQDCGVGWLEKYRQEARKKVISGLSVAGRDEGGKIVSYGDYGTIDALVLDGWQSAIAPQYRMDLVAVCSLNTLYRKEYPYVNAVVPNQPNMELLVNQIMLNNPTLGNLPAMPVPFFPDNAVLVTSLRNLSLYWLEGSTRTLAKDEPEYNRLSVYESWNEAYMVERYEAGCLIDAIFWR
;
A
#
# COMPACT_ATOMS: atom_id res chain seq x y z
N MET A 1 -59.93 37.22 19.68
CA MET A 1 -58.76 37.60 20.49
C MET A 1 -58.33 36.37 21.25
N ALA A 2 -57.29 35.77 20.80
CA ALA A 2 -56.51 34.74 21.53
C ALA A 2 -55.11 34.76 20.90
N GLU A 3 -54.17 35.32 21.64
CA GLU A 3 -52.76 35.43 21.28
C GLU A 3 -52.10 34.05 21.35
N GLY A 4 -51.45 33.68 20.29
CA GLY A 4 -50.65 32.47 20.20
C GLY A 4 -49.20 32.74 20.62
N GLU A 5 -48.80 32.20 21.74
CA GLU A 5 -47.40 32.17 22.19
C GLU A 5 -46.63 31.14 21.33
N THR A 6 -45.71 31.66 20.52
CA THR A 6 -44.70 30.85 19.84
C THR A 6 -43.56 30.55 20.84
N MET A 7 -43.55 29.33 21.37
CA MET A 7 -42.40 28.79 22.11
C MET A 7 -41.20 28.58 21.17
N SER A 8 -40.23 29.47 21.24
CA SER A 8 -38.88 29.29 20.70
C SER A 8 -38.17 28.22 21.52
N LYS A 9 -37.98 27.02 20.93
CA LYS A 9 -37.05 26.01 21.44
C LYS A 9 -35.63 26.48 21.18
N THR A 10 -35.02 27.13 22.10
CA THR A 10 -33.58 27.33 22.18
C THR A 10 -32.95 25.97 22.51
N THR A 11 -32.39 25.30 21.51
CA THR A 11 -31.48 24.16 21.68
C THR A 11 -30.25 24.68 22.42
N GLY A 12 -30.20 24.43 23.74
CA GLY A 12 -29.02 24.72 24.54
C GLY A 12 -27.85 23.88 24.06
N MET A 13 -26.81 24.55 23.57
CA MET A 13 -25.51 23.93 23.39
C MET A 13 -25.02 23.41 24.74
N PRO A 14 -24.44 22.22 24.82
CA PRO A 14 -23.87 21.71 26.05
C PRO A 14 -22.78 22.66 26.54
N GLN A 15 -22.88 23.09 27.80
CA GLN A 15 -21.88 23.94 28.44
C GLN A 15 -20.56 23.18 28.57
N PRO A 16 -19.42 23.79 28.27
CA PRO A 16 -18.12 23.13 28.40
C PRO A 16 -17.83 22.84 29.87
N VAL A 17 -17.44 21.62 30.17
CA VAL A 17 -16.98 21.19 31.49
C VAL A 17 -15.64 21.88 31.77
N MET A 18 -15.64 22.82 32.70
CA MET A 18 -14.42 23.49 33.16
C MET A 18 -13.65 22.55 34.08
N LEU A 19 -12.56 21.96 33.58
CA LEU A 19 -11.59 21.26 34.40
C LEU A 19 -10.66 22.26 35.07
N THR A 20 -10.69 22.37 36.40
CA THR A 20 -9.85 23.28 37.20
C THR A 20 -8.78 22.51 37.95
N GLY A 21 -7.48 22.80 37.68
CA GLY A 21 -6.35 22.18 38.38
C GLY A 21 -5.05 22.03 37.54
N GLU A 22 -3.97 21.55 38.13
CA GLU A 22 -2.69 21.32 37.41
C GLU A 22 -2.73 20.15 36.44
N LYS A 23 -3.50 19.10 36.72
CA LYS A 23 -3.70 17.94 35.83
C LYS A 23 -4.27 18.30 34.45
N PRO A 24 -5.27 19.21 34.34
CA PRO A 24 -5.79 19.62 33.02
C PRO A 24 -4.77 20.31 32.13
N ARG A 25 -3.81 21.06 32.70
CA ARG A 25 -2.75 21.73 31.91
C ARG A 25 -1.76 20.73 31.34
N ALA A 26 -1.40 19.68 32.09
CA ALA A 26 -0.53 18.62 31.59
C ALA A 26 -1.21 17.84 30.47
N MET A 27 -2.48 17.50 30.63
CA MET A 27 -3.28 16.83 29.60
C MET A 27 -3.42 17.69 28.33
N ALA A 28 -3.71 18.98 28.49
CA ALA A 28 -3.77 19.93 27.40
C ALA A 28 -2.46 19.96 26.58
N THR A 29 -1.32 19.95 27.28
CA THR A 29 0.00 19.93 26.63
C THR A 29 0.23 18.64 25.85
N VAL A 30 -0.19 17.48 26.38
CA VAL A 30 -0.05 16.20 25.68
C VAL A 30 -0.96 16.14 24.46
N ILE A 31 -2.21 16.54 24.58
CA ILE A 31 -3.15 16.64 23.45
C ILE A 31 -2.58 17.55 22.36
N THR A 32 -2.03 18.73 22.75
CA THR A 32 -1.40 19.65 21.81
C THR A 32 -0.26 18.97 21.06
N ARG A 33 0.66 18.30 21.76
CA ARG A 33 1.79 17.58 21.14
C ARG A 33 1.33 16.42 20.26
N VAL A 34 0.30 15.66 20.67
CA VAL A 34 -0.27 14.59 19.86
C VAL A 34 -0.88 15.15 18.58
N VAL A 35 -1.64 16.24 18.68
CA VAL A 35 -2.24 16.91 17.51
C VAL A 35 -1.14 17.47 16.61
N GLU A 36 -0.14 18.17 17.14
CA GLU A 36 1.01 18.66 16.38
C GLU A 36 1.79 17.52 15.71
N ALA A 37 1.99 16.40 16.40
CA ALA A 37 2.65 15.23 15.83
C ALA A 37 1.84 14.60 14.69
N LEU A 38 0.52 14.45 14.85
CA LEU A 38 -0.36 13.83 13.86
C LEU A 38 -0.66 14.74 12.66
N THR A 39 -0.82 16.05 12.90
CA THR A 39 -1.15 17.01 11.85
C THR A 39 0.07 17.64 11.17
N GLY A 40 1.23 17.62 11.83
CA GLY A 40 2.46 18.26 11.33
C GLY A 40 2.51 19.78 11.52
N GLU A 41 1.49 20.40 12.12
CA GLU A 41 1.42 21.85 12.34
C GLU A 41 1.83 22.24 13.75
N LYS A 42 2.73 23.24 13.90
CA LYS A 42 3.26 23.72 15.18
C LYS A 42 2.41 24.78 15.89
N SER A 43 1.31 25.25 15.33
CA SER A 43 0.56 26.38 15.87
C SER A 43 -0.95 26.29 15.68
N GLY A 44 -1.55 25.20 16.12
CA GLY A 44 -2.96 25.22 16.40
C GLY A 44 -3.19 25.88 17.77
N ILE A 45 -3.81 27.05 17.84
CA ILE A 45 -4.36 27.53 19.13
C ILE A 45 -5.48 26.56 19.48
N ILE A 46 -5.17 25.59 20.34
CA ILE A 46 -6.16 24.68 20.87
C ILE A 46 -7.05 25.49 21.80
N ASN A 47 -8.23 25.84 21.35
CA ASN A 47 -9.19 26.56 22.14
C ASN A 47 -10.06 25.57 22.91
N PHE A 48 -9.58 25.12 24.07
CA PHE A 48 -10.30 24.22 24.96
C PHE A 48 -11.66 24.75 25.45
N ALA A 49 -11.93 26.04 25.29
CA ALA A 49 -13.21 26.63 25.67
C ALA A 49 -14.36 26.26 24.71
N SER A 50 -14.08 25.81 23.52
CA SER A 50 -15.08 25.43 22.49
C SER A 50 -15.19 23.94 22.19
N GLY A 51 -14.38 23.10 22.83
CA GLY A 51 -14.42 21.64 22.60
C GLY A 51 -14.09 21.20 21.16
N ALA A 52 -13.57 22.09 20.33
CA ALA A 52 -13.16 21.78 18.98
C ALA A 52 -11.79 22.37 18.70
N VAL A 53 -10.84 21.50 18.35
CA VAL A 53 -9.56 21.89 17.77
C VAL A 53 -9.80 22.08 16.28
N SER A 54 -10.05 23.28 15.83
CA SER A 54 -10.07 23.58 14.40
C SER A 54 -8.67 23.98 13.97
N VAL A 55 -7.99 23.12 13.26
CA VAL A 55 -6.79 23.50 12.52
C VAL A 55 -7.26 24.19 11.25
N ASN A 56 -6.93 25.48 11.09
CA ASN A 56 -7.22 26.18 9.86
C ASN A 56 -6.49 25.51 8.71
N TYR A 57 -7.21 25.27 7.63
CA TYR A 57 -6.67 24.78 6.36
C TYR A 57 -5.68 25.82 5.83
N SER A 58 -4.40 25.71 6.18
CA SER A 58 -3.34 26.34 5.41
C SER A 58 -2.90 25.36 4.34
N ASP A 59 -2.59 25.88 3.16
CA ASP A 59 -1.95 25.14 2.07
C ASP A 59 -0.61 24.57 2.59
N VAL A 60 -0.66 23.42 3.24
CA VAL A 60 0.53 22.72 3.70
C VAL A 60 1.16 22.09 2.49
N SER A 61 2.16 22.73 1.95
CA SER A 61 3.11 22.06 1.07
C SER A 61 3.58 20.80 1.79
N PRO A 62 3.53 19.62 1.17
CA PRO A 62 3.97 18.38 1.79
C PRO A 62 5.42 18.55 2.23
N SER A 63 5.60 18.63 3.54
CA SER A 63 6.92 18.77 4.13
C SER A 63 7.75 17.52 3.76
N PRO A 64 9.07 17.68 3.47
CA PRO A 64 9.99 16.54 3.33
C PRO A 64 9.98 15.58 4.52
N VAL A 65 9.47 16.01 5.66
CA VAL A 65 9.24 15.20 6.87
C VAL A 65 8.24 14.06 6.61
N GLN A 66 7.27 14.23 5.72
CA GLN A 66 6.32 13.16 5.38
C GLN A 66 6.97 12.03 4.54
N ALA A 67 7.96 12.33 3.75
CA ALA A 67 8.77 11.31 3.07
C ALA A 67 9.65 10.52 4.05
N GLY A 68 10.14 11.15 5.13
CA GLY A 68 10.93 10.50 6.17
C GLY A 68 10.11 9.60 7.13
N ALA A 69 8.84 9.93 7.39
CA ALA A 69 7.96 9.12 8.23
C ALA A 69 7.55 7.79 7.56
N LEU A 70 7.63 7.70 6.23
CA LEU A 70 7.47 6.45 5.49
C LEU A 70 8.59 5.43 5.74
N ALA A 71 9.74 5.86 6.26
CA ALA A 71 10.97 5.07 6.28
C ALA A 71 11.13 4.08 7.47
N ALA A 72 10.23 4.05 8.45
CA ALA A 72 10.52 3.38 9.73
C ALA A 72 9.95 1.97 9.93
N ASN A 73 9.17 1.39 8.99
CA ASN A 73 8.43 0.14 9.22
C ASN A 73 8.51 -0.83 8.04
N TYR A 74 8.33 -2.14 8.28
CA TYR A 74 8.33 -3.18 7.23
C TYR A 74 7.35 -2.93 6.09
N SER A 75 6.19 -2.34 6.35
CA SER A 75 5.25 -1.87 5.33
C SER A 75 5.82 -0.70 4.53
N ALA A 76 6.62 0.15 5.17
CA ALA A 76 7.33 1.24 4.55
C ALA A 76 8.46 0.75 3.65
N GLU A 77 9.07 -0.39 3.92
CA GLU A 77 10.14 -0.93 3.07
C GLU A 77 9.69 -1.14 1.62
N PHE A 78 8.50 -1.72 1.42
CA PHE A 78 7.94 -1.87 0.08
C PHE A 78 7.62 -0.51 -0.56
N LEU A 79 6.93 0.37 0.15
CA LEU A 79 6.57 1.70 -0.35
C LEU A 79 7.79 2.57 -0.65
N ASN A 80 8.91 2.39 0.07
CA ASN A 80 10.18 3.08 -0.20
C ASN A 80 10.90 2.57 -1.45
N ARG A 81 10.60 1.36 -1.89
CA ARG A 81 11.20 0.76 -3.09
C ARG A 81 10.41 1.02 -4.36
N ILE A 82 9.14 1.42 -4.25
CA ILE A 82 8.29 1.85 -5.37
C ILE A 82 8.39 3.37 -5.57
N ASN A 83 7.76 3.88 -6.62
CA ASN A 83 7.69 5.32 -6.83
C ASN A 83 6.48 5.90 -6.08
N VAL A 84 6.73 6.88 -5.21
CA VAL A 84 5.66 7.68 -4.58
C VAL A 84 5.79 9.10 -5.08
N LEU A 85 4.88 9.51 -5.98
CA LEU A 85 5.03 10.74 -6.76
C LEU A 85 3.85 11.70 -6.56
N PRO A 86 4.12 13.00 -6.34
CA PRO A 86 3.09 14.03 -6.35
C PRO A 86 2.62 14.29 -7.78
N VAL A 87 1.31 14.45 -7.96
CA VAL A 87 0.69 14.87 -9.22
C VAL A 87 -0.12 16.14 -9.03
N LYS A 88 -0.13 17.00 -10.03
CA LYS A 88 -0.80 18.31 -9.96
C LYS A 88 -2.25 18.29 -10.42
N ALA A 89 -2.66 17.27 -11.14
CA ALA A 89 -4.02 17.12 -11.64
C ALA A 89 -4.69 15.88 -11.06
N ILE A 90 -5.99 15.97 -10.79
CA ILE A 90 -6.78 14.84 -10.26
C ILE A 90 -6.89 13.69 -11.27
N GLU A 91 -6.89 14.04 -12.56
CA GLU A 91 -6.87 13.11 -13.68
C GLU A 91 -5.80 13.54 -14.66
N GLY A 92 -5.13 12.57 -15.27
CA GLY A 92 -4.09 12.85 -16.22
C GLY A 92 -3.60 11.59 -16.93
N GLU A 93 -2.63 11.80 -17.80
CA GLU A 93 -1.96 10.72 -18.51
C GLU A 93 -0.50 10.67 -18.10
N SER A 94 -0.06 9.50 -17.63
CA SER A 94 1.37 9.20 -17.49
C SER A 94 1.86 8.74 -18.86
N VAL A 95 2.81 9.46 -19.42
CA VAL A 95 3.38 9.12 -20.74
C VAL A 95 4.72 8.46 -20.51
N MET A 96 4.76 7.15 -20.72
CA MET A 96 6.02 6.42 -20.71
C MET A 96 6.64 6.37 -22.10
N VAL A 97 7.91 6.75 -22.19
CA VAL A 97 8.69 6.64 -23.42
C VAL A 97 9.30 5.23 -23.44
N GLY A 98 8.75 4.36 -24.29
CA GLY A 98 9.29 3.03 -24.57
C GLY A 98 10.39 3.09 -25.63
N SER A 99 11.34 2.16 -25.56
CA SER A 99 12.24 1.90 -26.68
C SER A 99 11.48 1.09 -27.74
N GLY A 100 11.47 1.57 -28.97
CA GLY A 100 11.00 0.80 -30.12
C GLY A 100 11.83 -0.46 -30.39
N GLY A 101 11.63 -1.09 -31.52
CA GLY A 101 12.44 -2.22 -31.95
C GLY A 101 13.91 -1.85 -32.22
N PRO A 102 14.76 -2.81 -32.62
CA PRO A 102 16.14 -2.57 -32.98
C PRO A 102 16.26 -1.50 -34.07
N LEU A 103 17.08 -0.48 -33.84
CA LEU A 103 17.33 0.59 -34.79
C LEU A 103 18.59 0.37 -35.63
N ALA A 104 19.47 -0.54 -35.17
CA ALA A 104 20.74 -0.80 -35.83
C ALA A 104 20.51 -1.60 -37.10
N TYR A 105 20.95 -1.08 -38.24
CA TYR A 105 21.04 -1.79 -39.49
C TYR A 105 22.26 -1.31 -40.31
N VAL A 106 22.74 -2.18 -41.19
CA VAL A 106 23.86 -1.87 -42.09
C VAL A 106 23.29 -1.63 -43.46
N ASN A 107 23.66 -0.49 -44.06
CA ASN A 107 23.24 -0.11 -45.39
C ASN A 107 24.40 -0.25 -46.43
N ASN A 108 24.09 -0.61 -47.66
CA ASN A 108 25.07 -0.61 -48.70
C ASN A 108 25.42 0.84 -49.13
N ARG A 109 26.64 0.99 -49.61
CA ARG A 109 27.11 2.29 -50.12
C ARG A 109 26.24 2.77 -51.29
N GLY A 110 25.54 3.89 -51.12
CA GLY A 110 24.65 4.46 -52.12
C GLY A 110 23.16 4.20 -51.92
N GLU A 111 22.77 3.35 -50.96
CA GLU A 111 21.35 3.17 -50.68
C GLU A 111 20.81 4.23 -49.69
N ARG A 112 19.56 4.62 -49.87
CA ARG A 112 18.88 5.60 -49.00
C ARG A 112 18.66 4.98 -47.60
N ARG A 113 19.03 5.71 -46.57
CA ARG A 113 18.73 5.31 -45.17
C ARG A 113 17.23 5.43 -44.90
N ASN A 114 16.67 4.44 -44.25
CA ASN A 114 15.27 4.41 -43.83
C ASN A 114 15.19 4.54 -42.28
N PRO A 115 15.03 5.76 -41.73
CA PRO A 115 14.93 5.94 -40.28
C PRO A 115 13.64 5.34 -39.72
N GLN A 116 13.74 4.65 -38.60
CA GLN A 116 12.63 4.09 -37.87
C GLN A 116 12.37 4.89 -36.59
N ALA A 117 11.13 4.88 -36.10
CA ALA A 117 10.79 5.50 -34.83
C ALA A 117 11.44 4.76 -33.68
N GLY A 118 12.40 5.41 -32.99
CA GLY A 118 13.14 4.84 -31.87
C GLY A 118 12.42 4.89 -30.53
N ALA A 119 11.35 5.66 -30.42
CA ALA A 119 10.57 5.81 -29.22
C ALA A 119 9.09 5.56 -29.48
N THR A 120 8.46 4.80 -28.61
CA THR A 120 7.00 4.65 -28.54
C THR A 120 6.51 5.34 -27.30
N MET A 121 5.48 6.19 -27.43
CA MET A 121 4.83 6.83 -26.31
C MET A 121 3.50 6.10 -26.06
N THR A 122 3.36 5.51 -24.90
CA THR A 122 2.12 4.85 -24.49
C THR A 122 1.54 5.66 -23.32
N PRO A 123 0.41 6.35 -23.53
CA PRO A 123 -0.25 7.06 -22.44
C PRO A 123 -1.03 6.07 -21.57
N HIS A 124 -0.87 6.17 -20.27
CA HIS A 124 -1.67 5.46 -19.27
C HIS A 124 -2.43 6.48 -18.44
N ARG A 125 -3.75 6.33 -18.37
CA ARG A 125 -4.59 7.25 -17.61
C ARG A 125 -4.55 6.92 -16.13
N TYR A 126 -4.43 7.96 -15.31
CA TYR A 126 -4.61 7.88 -13.86
C TYR A 126 -5.76 8.77 -13.43
N GLN A 127 -6.41 8.38 -12.34
CA GLN A 127 -7.43 9.17 -11.66
C GLN A 127 -7.24 9.02 -10.16
N CYS A 128 -6.88 10.11 -9.49
CA CYS A 128 -6.76 10.14 -8.04
C CYS A 128 -8.15 10.10 -7.40
N ARG A 129 -8.35 9.15 -6.51
CA ARG A 129 -9.59 8.95 -5.76
C ARG A 129 -9.37 9.30 -4.30
N LYS A 130 -10.40 9.88 -3.69
CA LYS A 130 -10.35 10.27 -2.29
C LYS A 130 -10.44 9.04 -1.39
N VAL A 131 -9.47 8.87 -0.51
CA VAL A 131 -9.44 7.86 0.55
C VAL A 131 -9.32 8.58 1.90
N ASN A 132 -10.11 8.16 2.88
CA ASN A 132 -10.09 8.67 4.24
C ASN A 132 -9.35 7.69 5.14
N PHE A 133 -8.46 8.22 5.99
CA PHE A 133 -7.70 7.48 7.00
C PHE A 133 -8.04 8.07 8.38
N ASP A 134 -9.26 7.81 8.84
CA ASP A 134 -9.75 8.38 10.09
C ASP A 134 -9.33 7.49 11.26
N THR A 135 -8.86 8.10 12.34
CA THR A 135 -8.42 7.42 13.55
C THR A 135 -8.89 8.16 14.79
N PHE A 136 -8.86 7.50 15.93
CA PHE A 136 -9.12 8.13 17.22
C PHE A 136 -8.19 7.59 18.30
N ILE A 137 -7.98 8.39 19.34
CA ILE A 137 -7.28 8.02 20.57
C ILE A 137 -8.27 8.27 21.71
N SER A 138 -8.50 7.28 22.57
CA SER A 138 -9.38 7.46 23.72
C SER A 138 -8.77 8.40 24.76
N HIS A 139 -9.58 9.13 25.53
CA HIS A 139 -9.07 9.95 26.63
C HIS A 139 -8.46 9.10 27.72
N ASP A 140 -8.96 7.86 27.93
CA ASP A 140 -8.38 6.92 28.89
C ASP A 140 -6.94 6.51 28.51
N ASP A 141 -6.67 6.31 27.20
CA ASP A 141 -5.31 6.05 26.71
C ASP A 141 -4.42 7.28 26.87
N LEU A 142 -4.94 8.48 26.58
CA LEU A 142 -4.21 9.72 26.78
C LEU A 142 -3.82 9.90 28.26
N ASP A 143 -4.74 9.63 29.18
CA ASP A 143 -4.48 9.70 30.63
C ASP A 143 -3.46 8.66 31.10
N ALA A 144 -3.58 7.45 30.62
CA ALA A 144 -2.67 6.36 30.98
C ALA A 144 -1.22 6.62 30.51
N TRP A 145 -1.04 7.25 29.35
CA TRP A 145 0.27 7.43 28.71
C TRP A 145 0.83 8.85 28.83
N THR A 146 0.14 9.78 29.51
CA THR A 146 0.58 11.16 29.72
C THR A 146 1.97 11.28 30.36
N HIS A 147 2.42 10.26 31.10
CA HIS A 147 3.72 10.23 31.74
C HIS A 147 4.89 9.94 30.79
N LEU A 148 4.62 9.50 29.55
CA LEU A 148 5.64 9.25 28.52
C LEU A 148 5.82 10.49 27.66
N GLU A 149 7.02 11.09 27.72
CA GLU A 149 7.33 12.29 26.92
C GLU A 149 7.28 12.06 25.42
N ASN A 150 7.57 10.84 24.95
CA ASN A 150 7.62 10.44 23.56
C ASN A 150 6.32 9.76 23.05
N TYR A 151 5.24 9.77 23.86
CA TYR A 151 3.95 9.18 23.46
C TYR A 151 3.39 9.78 22.15
N PRO A 152 3.44 11.10 21.91
CA PRO A 152 2.93 11.68 20.66
C PRO A 152 3.62 11.12 19.41
N GLU A 153 4.93 10.94 19.46
CA GLU A 153 5.72 10.39 18.35
C GLU A 153 5.42 8.91 18.12
N LEU A 154 5.24 8.15 19.21
CA LEU A 154 4.84 6.73 19.13
C LEU A 154 3.44 6.57 18.55
N ALA A 155 2.48 7.39 19.00
CA ALA A 155 1.12 7.38 18.49
C ALA A 155 1.10 7.72 16.98
N LYS A 156 1.84 8.74 16.57
CA LYS A 156 2.00 9.09 15.15
C LYS A 156 2.60 7.94 14.36
N ALA A 157 3.69 7.35 14.83
CA ALA A 157 4.33 6.23 14.14
C ALA A 157 3.38 5.05 13.95
N ALA A 158 2.54 4.74 14.93
CA ALA A 158 1.53 3.68 14.84
C ALA A 158 0.45 3.99 13.79
N VAL A 159 -0.04 5.24 13.75
CA VAL A 159 -1.02 5.71 12.75
C VAL A 159 -0.41 5.67 11.35
N ASP A 160 0.81 6.19 11.17
CA ASP A 160 1.51 6.18 9.89
C ASP A 160 1.78 4.74 9.40
N GLN A 161 2.14 3.83 10.31
CA GLN A 161 2.30 2.42 9.99
C GLN A 161 0.98 1.81 9.50
N ARG A 162 -0.13 2.06 10.20
CA ARG A 162 -1.43 1.54 9.81
C ARG A 162 -1.87 2.07 8.45
N ARG A 163 -1.71 3.36 8.20
CA ARG A 163 -2.00 3.98 6.90
C ARG A 163 -1.20 3.36 5.76
N ASN A 164 0.10 3.09 5.99
CA ASN A 164 0.94 2.42 4.99
C ASN A 164 0.48 0.98 4.73
N LEU A 165 0.04 0.26 5.75
CA LEU A 165 -0.56 -1.07 5.60
C LEU A 165 -1.86 -1.01 4.80
N ASP A 166 -2.72 -0.02 5.04
CA ASP A 166 -3.97 0.16 4.31
C ASP A 166 -3.71 0.53 2.83
N ARG A 167 -2.66 1.32 2.54
CA ARG A 167 -2.21 1.57 1.16
C ARG A 167 -1.76 0.29 0.45
N LEU A 168 -1.05 -0.60 1.13
CA LEU A 168 -0.68 -1.90 0.56
C LEU A 168 -1.93 -2.77 0.34
N LEU A 169 -2.85 -2.78 1.31
CA LEU A 169 -4.09 -3.53 1.23
C LEU A 169 -4.90 -3.10 -0.01
N ILE A 170 -5.12 -1.80 -0.20
CA ILE A 170 -5.81 -1.26 -1.38
C ILE A 170 -4.99 -1.50 -2.65
N GLY A 171 -3.67 -1.31 -2.61
CA GLY A 171 -2.79 -1.45 -3.75
C GLY A 171 -2.77 -2.86 -4.35
N PHE A 172 -2.92 -3.89 -3.54
CA PHE A 172 -2.95 -5.28 -4.02
C PHE A 172 -4.35 -5.85 -4.19
N ASN A 173 -5.32 -5.43 -3.36
CA ASN A 173 -6.66 -6.02 -3.38
C ASN A 173 -7.73 -5.11 -3.99
N GLY A 174 -7.44 -3.82 -4.21
CA GLY A 174 -8.40 -2.87 -4.77
C GLY A 174 -8.87 -3.25 -6.17
N THR A 175 -10.19 -3.37 -6.35
CA THR A 175 -10.82 -3.76 -7.64
C THR A 175 -11.58 -2.61 -8.28
N HIS A 176 -12.21 -1.77 -7.47
CA HIS A 176 -13.04 -0.66 -7.94
C HIS A 176 -13.07 0.47 -6.91
N TYR A 177 -13.71 1.57 -7.26
CA TYR A 177 -13.97 2.68 -6.34
C TYR A 177 -15.47 2.84 -6.13
N SER A 178 -15.90 2.77 -4.87
CA SER A 178 -17.28 3.02 -4.45
C SER A 178 -17.34 4.14 -3.40
N SER A 179 -18.37 4.93 -3.44
CA SER A 179 -18.64 5.96 -2.43
C SER A 179 -20.12 5.96 -2.08
N PRO A 180 -20.50 5.58 -0.86
CA PRO A 180 -19.64 5.15 0.26
C PRO A 180 -18.99 3.77 0.04
N SER A 181 -17.90 3.51 0.76
CA SER A 181 -17.27 2.20 0.85
C SER A 181 -18.03 1.31 1.85
N ASP A 182 -18.00 -0.02 1.62
CA ASP A 182 -18.64 -1.02 2.47
C ASP A 182 -17.61 -1.99 3.06
N PRO A 183 -17.12 -1.73 4.29
CA PRO A 183 -16.13 -2.58 4.95
C PRO A 183 -16.62 -3.99 5.29
N GLU A 184 -17.91 -4.21 5.40
CA GLU A 184 -18.48 -5.53 5.72
C GLU A 184 -18.45 -6.44 4.50
N THR A 185 -18.85 -5.92 3.35
CA THR A 185 -18.78 -6.66 2.07
C THR A 185 -17.35 -6.76 1.54
N TYR A 186 -16.53 -5.71 1.74
CA TYR A 186 -15.17 -5.61 1.21
C TYR A 186 -14.13 -5.45 2.34
N PRO A 187 -13.84 -6.50 3.13
CA PRO A 187 -12.96 -6.42 4.29
C PRO A 187 -11.51 -6.09 3.92
N GLU A 188 -11.07 -6.43 2.71
CA GLU A 188 -9.74 -6.10 2.18
C GLU A 188 -9.73 -4.77 1.42
N ARG A 189 -10.75 -3.91 1.63
CA ARG A 189 -10.85 -2.58 1.00
C ARG A 189 -10.82 -2.60 -0.53
N GLN A 190 -11.41 -3.63 -1.14
CA GLN A 190 -11.47 -3.81 -2.58
C GLN A 190 -12.21 -2.66 -3.30
N ASP A 191 -13.05 -1.94 -2.59
CA ASP A 191 -13.91 -0.85 -3.04
C ASP A 191 -13.31 0.56 -2.85
N CYS A 192 -12.08 0.66 -2.31
CA CYS A 192 -11.44 1.96 -2.05
C CYS A 192 -10.61 2.49 -3.23
N GLY A 193 -10.40 1.70 -4.26
CA GLY A 193 -9.64 2.11 -5.44
C GLY A 193 -9.28 0.94 -6.35
N VAL A 194 -8.67 1.25 -7.49
CA VAL A 194 -8.15 0.23 -8.42
C VAL A 194 -6.67 0.05 -8.14
N GLY A 195 -6.30 -1.11 -7.61
CA GLY A 195 -4.93 -1.45 -7.25
C GLY A 195 -4.07 -1.95 -8.41
N TRP A 196 -2.78 -2.23 -8.15
CA TRP A 196 -1.81 -2.65 -9.17
C TRP A 196 -2.19 -3.95 -9.86
N LEU A 197 -2.68 -4.97 -9.12
CA LEU A 197 -3.03 -6.26 -9.71
C LEU A 197 -4.26 -6.13 -10.63
N GLU A 198 -5.24 -5.36 -10.19
CA GLU A 198 -6.44 -5.12 -10.98
C GLU A 198 -6.15 -4.31 -12.25
N LYS A 199 -5.20 -3.39 -12.19
CA LYS A 199 -4.68 -2.68 -13.37
C LYS A 199 -4.13 -3.66 -14.43
N TYR A 200 -3.35 -4.68 -14.03
CA TYR A 200 -2.92 -5.73 -14.95
C TYR A 200 -4.11 -6.49 -15.54
N ARG A 201 -5.11 -6.84 -14.74
CA ARG A 201 -6.31 -7.57 -15.20
C ARG A 201 -7.13 -6.78 -16.20
N GLN A 202 -7.26 -5.46 -15.99
CA GLN A 202 -8.07 -4.59 -16.85
C GLN A 202 -7.32 -4.11 -18.09
N GLU A 203 -6.10 -3.63 -17.94
CA GLU A 203 -5.37 -2.90 -19.00
C GLU A 203 -4.34 -3.79 -19.74
N ALA A 204 -3.90 -4.89 -19.14
CA ALA A 204 -2.84 -5.73 -19.71
C ALA A 204 -3.11 -7.23 -19.60
N ARG A 205 -4.27 -7.68 -20.04
CA ARG A 205 -4.69 -9.11 -19.97
C ARG A 205 -3.68 -10.08 -20.59
N LYS A 206 -2.94 -9.67 -21.61
CA LYS A 206 -1.89 -10.48 -22.25
C LYS A 206 -0.67 -10.73 -21.34
N LYS A 207 -0.55 -9.97 -20.25
CA LYS A 207 0.49 -10.08 -19.22
C LYS A 207 -0.01 -10.80 -17.96
N VAL A 208 -1.25 -11.26 -17.99
CA VAL A 208 -1.87 -12.02 -16.90
C VAL A 208 -1.93 -13.49 -17.30
N ILE A 209 -1.28 -14.33 -16.53
CA ILE A 209 -1.29 -15.78 -16.65
C ILE A 209 -2.15 -16.31 -15.51
N SER A 210 -3.25 -16.97 -15.79
CA SER A 210 -4.22 -17.35 -14.76
C SER A 210 -4.72 -18.78 -14.92
N GLY A 211 -5.19 -19.35 -13.79
CA GLY A 211 -5.87 -20.62 -13.78
C GLY A 211 -4.95 -21.84 -13.87
N LEU A 212 -3.65 -21.67 -13.60
CA LEU A 212 -2.68 -22.76 -13.62
C LEU A 212 -2.55 -23.42 -12.25
N SER A 213 -2.28 -24.73 -12.27
CA SER A 213 -2.16 -25.54 -11.07
C SER A 213 -0.73 -25.98 -10.80
N VAL A 214 -0.37 -25.96 -9.51
CA VAL A 214 0.91 -26.49 -9.02
C VAL A 214 0.64 -27.82 -8.34
N ALA A 215 1.53 -28.79 -8.55
CA ALA A 215 1.43 -30.12 -7.97
C ALA A 215 1.35 -30.06 -6.44
N GLY A 216 0.43 -30.84 -5.88
CA GLY A 216 0.30 -31.02 -4.45
C GLY A 216 1.37 -31.96 -3.92
N ARG A 217 1.88 -31.66 -2.71
CA ARG A 217 2.87 -32.46 -2.02
C ARG A 217 2.37 -32.85 -0.66
N ASP A 218 2.76 -34.03 -0.19
CA ASP A 218 2.54 -34.46 1.18
C ASP A 218 3.56 -33.79 2.13
N GLU A 219 3.41 -34.04 3.43
CA GLU A 219 4.31 -33.53 4.46
C GLU A 219 5.78 -33.97 4.27
N GLY A 220 6.02 -35.05 3.53
CA GLY A 220 7.34 -35.56 3.18
C GLY A 220 7.90 -35.00 1.87
N GLY A 221 7.21 -34.06 1.23
CA GLY A 221 7.63 -33.43 -0.01
C GLY A 221 7.38 -34.26 -1.27
N LYS A 222 6.77 -35.47 -1.16
CA LYS A 222 6.41 -36.30 -2.31
C LYS A 222 5.17 -35.78 -3.03
N ILE A 223 5.19 -35.77 -4.34
CA ILE A 223 4.04 -35.36 -5.16
C ILE A 223 2.90 -36.34 -4.96
N VAL A 224 1.76 -35.88 -4.50
CA VAL A 224 0.53 -36.68 -4.30
C VAL A 224 -0.53 -36.38 -5.36
N SER A 225 -0.49 -35.20 -5.96
CA SER A 225 -1.35 -34.86 -7.09
C SER A 225 -0.59 -34.04 -8.12
N TYR A 226 -0.82 -34.32 -9.40
CA TYR A 226 -0.17 -33.61 -10.49
C TYR A 226 -0.92 -32.34 -10.83
N GLY A 227 -0.17 -31.25 -11.07
CA GLY A 227 -0.64 -29.99 -11.60
C GLY A 227 -0.04 -29.71 -12.98
N ASP A 228 -0.33 -28.55 -13.54
CA ASP A 228 0.29 -28.10 -14.79
C ASP A 228 1.81 -27.90 -14.61
N TYR A 229 2.23 -27.54 -13.41
CA TYR A 229 3.63 -27.40 -13.01
C TYR A 229 3.95 -28.23 -11.75
N GLY A 230 5.14 -28.80 -11.71
CA GLY A 230 5.61 -29.59 -10.57
C GLY A 230 6.00 -28.75 -9.36
N THR A 231 6.30 -27.46 -9.56
CA THR A 231 6.68 -26.49 -8.51
C THR A 231 6.21 -25.08 -8.88
N ILE A 232 6.01 -24.26 -7.89
CA ILE A 232 5.70 -22.83 -8.12
C ILE A 232 6.88 -22.10 -8.79
N ASP A 233 8.11 -22.51 -8.53
CA ASP A 233 9.30 -21.93 -9.18
C ASP A 233 9.27 -22.14 -10.70
N ALA A 234 8.87 -23.33 -11.16
CA ALA A 234 8.75 -23.62 -12.58
C ALA A 234 7.65 -22.76 -13.23
N LEU A 235 6.51 -22.62 -12.56
CA LEU A 235 5.43 -21.75 -13.02
C LEU A 235 5.87 -20.28 -13.14
N VAL A 236 6.51 -19.74 -12.11
CA VAL A 236 6.96 -18.35 -12.10
C VAL A 236 8.08 -18.13 -13.13
N LEU A 237 9.03 -19.07 -13.25
CA LEU A 237 10.13 -19.01 -14.21
C LEU A 237 9.60 -18.96 -15.65
N ASP A 238 8.72 -19.88 -16.01
CA ASP A 238 8.10 -19.92 -17.34
C ASP A 238 7.25 -18.66 -17.60
N GLY A 239 6.48 -18.23 -16.58
CA GLY A 239 5.63 -17.05 -16.65
C GLY A 239 6.40 -15.79 -17.03
N TRP A 240 7.46 -15.43 -16.29
CA TRP A 240 8.17 -14.20 -16.59
C TRP A 240 9.05 -14.31 -17.84
N GLN A 241 9.59 -15.49 -18.15
CA GLN A 241 10.36 -15.68 -19.38
C GLN A 241 9.49 -15.54 -20.63
N SER A 242 8.27 -16.02 -20.60
CA SER A 242 7.35 -15.93 -21.74
C SER A 242 6.70 -14.53 -21.86
N ALA A 243 6.36 -13.89 -20.73
CA ALA A 243 5.58 -12.65 -20.74
C ALA A 243 6.44 -11.39 -20.83
N ILE A 244 7.67 -11.38 -20.26
CA ILE A 244 8.52 -10.17 -20.17
C ILE A 244 9.60 -10.21 -21.25
N ALA A 245 9.68 -9.14 -22.04
CA ALA A 245 10.69 -9.02 -23.09
C ALA A 245 12.10 -8.88 -22.49
N PRO A 246 13.17 -9.41 -23.17
CA PRO A 246 14.53 -9.46 -22.64
C PRO A 246 15.08 -8.13 -22.13
N GLN A 247 14.75 -7.02 -22.78
CA GLN A 247 15.21 -5.67 -22.38
C GLN A 247 14.67 -5.19 -21.02
N TYR A 248 13.58 -5.81 -20.50
CA TYR A 248 12.97 -5.45 -19.22
C TYR A 248 13.23 -6.47 -18.11
N ARG A 249 14.10 -7.47 -18.35
CA ARG A 249 14.40 -8.54 -17.39
C ARG A 249 15.44 -8.17 -16.33
N MET A 250 15.98 -6.97 -16.39
CA MET A 250 16.88 -6.45 -15.37
C MET A 250 16.07 -6.02 -14.14
N ASP A 251 16.60 -6.27 -12.95
CA ASP A 251 16.01 -5.86 -11.65
C ASP A 251 14.59 -6.38 -11.36
N LEU A 252 14.25 -7.56 -11.90
CA LEU A 252 12.97 -8.20 -11.61
C LEU A 252 12.95 -8.76 -10.19
N VAL A 253 11.80 -8.60 -9.54
CA VAL A 253 11.48 -9.13 -8.22
C VAL A 253 10.16 -9.88 -8.31
N ALA A 254 10.06 -11.02 -7.65
CA ALA A 254 8.81 -11.74 -7.50
C ALA A 254 8.12 -11.29 -6.21
N VAL A 255 7.07 -10.47 -6.32
CA VAL A 255 6.25 -10.03 -5.20
C VAL A 255 5.18 -11.07 -4.94
N CYS A 256 5.08 -11.54 -3.70
CA CYS A 256 4.16 -12.60 -3.31
C CYS A 256 3.73 -12.47 -1.84
N SER A 257 2.81 -13.32 -1.39
CA SER A 257 2.49 -13.44 0.03
C SER A 257 3.55 -14.28 0.77
N LEU A 258 3.63 -14.09 2.08
CA LEU A 258 4.45 -14.94 2.94
C LEU A 258 3.98 -16.40 2.91
N ASN A 259 2.67 -16.64 2.81
CA ASN A 259 2.08 -17.97 2.72
C ASN A 259 2.51 -18.72 1.45
N THR A 260 2.70 -18.00 0.34
CA THR A 260 3.20 -18.58 -0.91
C THR A 260 4.62 -19.13 -0.74
N LEU A 261 5.50 -18.37 -0.06
CA LEU A 261 6.86 -18.83 0.27
C LEU A 261 6.84 -19.99 1.26
N TYR A 262 6.02 -19.89 2.30
CA TYR A 262 5.85 -20.98 3.25
C TYR A 262 5.42 -22.29 2.57
N ARG A 263 4.41 -22.25 1.69
CA ARG A 263 3.97 -23.43 0.94
C ARG A 263 5.03 -24.00 0.01
N LYS A 264 5.91 -23.16 -0.51
CA LYS A 264 7.05 -23.59 -1.31
C LYS A 264 8.09 -24.34 -0.47
N GLU A 265 8.45 -23.81 0.69
CA GLU A 265 9.61 -24.23 1.49
C GLU A 265 9.25 -25.32 2.51
N TYR A 266 8.06 -25.26 3.09
CA TYR A 266 7.63 -26.17 4.15
C TYR A 266 7.78 -27.66 3.82
N PRO A 267 7.41 -28.18 2.64
CA PRO A 267 7.57 -29.59 2.32
C PRO A 267 9.04 -30.06 2.37
N TYR A 268 9.98 -29.19 2.02
CA TYR A 268 11.41 -29.50 2.07
C TYR A 268 11.97 -29.44 3.50
N VAL A 269 11.52 -28.46 4.28
CA VAL A 269 11.92 -28.31 5.69
C VAL A 269 11.37 -29.47 6.52
N ASN A 270 10.14 -29.90 6.27
CA ASN A 270 9.49 -30.99 7.00
C ASN A 270 9.95 -32.40 6.56
N ALA A 271 10.52 -32.54 5.36
CA ALA A 271 10.98 -33.81 4.82
C ALA A 271 12.31 -34.33 5.41
N VAL A 272 12.73 -33.82 6.58
CA VAL A 272 13.98 -34.27 7.25
C VAL A 272 13.84 -35.71 7.70
N VAL A 273 14.55 -36.59 6.98
CA VAL A 273 14.60 -38.01 7.32
C VAL A 273 15.68 -38.24 8.39
N PRO A 274 15.40 -38.98 9.48
CA PRO A 274 16.38 -39.32 10.48
C PRO A 274 17.63 -39.99 9.86
N ASN A 275 18.83 -39.61 10.31
CA ASN A 275 20.14 -40.10 9.86
C ASN A 275 20.61 -39.63 8.46
N GLN A 276 20.13 -38.50 7.97
CA GLN A 276 20.68 -37.84 6.80
C GLN A 276 21.26 -36.43 7.13
N PRO A 277 22.51 -36.36 7.62
CA PRO A 277 23.11 -35.09 8.05
C PRO A 277 23.18 -34.03 6.93
N ASN A 278 23.21 -34.45 5.65
CA ASN A 278 23.19 -33.54 4.52
C ASN A 278 21.83 -32.82 4.33
N MET A 279 20.71 -33.41 4.80
CA MET A 279 19.40 -32.79 4.73
C MET A 279 19.27 -31.66 5.73
N GLU A 280 19.82 -31.80 6.96
CA GLU A 280 19.83 -30.73 7.94
C GLU A 280 20.66 -29.52 7.47
N LEU A 281 21.79 -29.77 6.80
CA LEU A 281 22.59 -28.71 6.19
C LEU A 281 21.84 -28.00 5.07
N LEU A 282 21.11 -28.75 4.23
CA LEU A 282 20.30 -28.19 3.15
C LEU A 282 19.16 -27.32 3.71
N VAL A 283 18.45 -27.80 4.72
CA VAL A 283 17.39 -27.05 5.41
C VAL A 283 17.94 -25.76 6.01
N ASN A 284 19.10 -25.84 6.70
CA ASN A 284 19.75 -24.65 7.23
C ASN A 284 20.15 -23.66 6.15
N GLN A 285 20.61 -24.14 4.98
CA GLN A 285 20.89 -23.27 3.84
C GLN A 285 19.62 -22.59 3.28
N ILE A 286 18.50 -23.32 3.19
CA ILE A 286 17.20 -22.76 2.76
C ILE A 286 16.74 -21.67 3.75
N MET A 287 16.86 -21.94 5.05
CA MET A 287 16.44 -21.00 6.10
C MET A 287 17.33 -19.75 6.20
N LEU A 288 18.60 -19.86 5.84
CA LEU A 288 19.57 -18.75 5.92
C LEU A 288 19.66 -17.91 4.63
N ASN A 289 19.23 -18.45 3.51
CA ASN A 289 19.28 -17.74 2.23
C ASN A 289 18.11 -16.75 2.09
N ASN A 290 18.35 -15.67 1.35
CA ASN A 290 17.28 -14.79 0.93
C ASN A 290 16.24 -15.58 0.11
N PRO A 291 14.93 -15.39 0.38
CA PRO A 291 13.90 -16.12 -0.34
C PRO A 291 13.97 -15.81 -1.85
N THR A 292 13.83 -16.84 -2.66
CA THR A 292 13.78 -16.72 -4.13
C THR A 292 12.53 -17.38 -4.66
N LEU A 293 12.02 -16.91 -5.79
CA LEU A 293 10.87 -17.49 -6.47
C LEU A 293 11.08 -17.38 -7.99
N GLY A 294 11.04 -18.53 -8.69
CA GLY A 294 11.27 -18.53 -10.12
C GLY A 294 12.66 -18.00 -10.55
N ASN A 295 13.69 -18.26 -9.76
CA ASN A 295 15.06 -17.73 -9.94
C ASN A 295 15.19 -16.20 -9.80
N LEU A 296 14.20 -15.55 -9.20
CA LEU A 296 14.21 -14.12 -8.89
C LEU A 296 14.21 -13.91 -7.38
N PRO A 297 14.74 -12.78 -6.89
CA PRO A 297 14.53 -12.39 -5.48
C PRO A 297 13.05 -12.34 -5.18
N ALA A 298 12.60 -13.03 -4.13
CA ALA A 298 11.22 -12.98 -3.69
C ALA A 298 11.07 -11.90 -2.63
N MET A 299 10.01 -11.11 -2.75
CA MET A 299 9.65 -10.07 -1.79
C MET A 299 8.27 -10.38 -1.21
N PRO A 300 8.20 -10.95 0.01
CA PRO A 300 6.93 -11.12 0.69
C PRO A 300 6.39 -9.78 1.13
N VAL A 301 5.12 -9.52 0.81
CA VAL A 301 4.44 -8.27 1.18
C VAL A 301 3.16 -8.60 1.94
N PRO A 302 2.86 -7.86 3.03
CA PRO A 302 1.59 -8.02 3.75
C PRO A 302 0.39 -7.79 2.82
N PHE A 303 -0.68 -8.55 3.06
CA PHE A 303 -1.95 -8.46 2.32
C PHE A 303 -1.87 -8.79 0.82
N PHE A 304 -0.74 -9.29 0.34
CA PHE A 304 -0.68 -9.80 -1.02
C PHE A 304 -1.50 -11.10 -1.14
N PRO A 305 -2.31 -11.28 -2.20
CA PRO A 305 -3.12 -12.50 -2.38
C PRO A 305 -2.28 -13.78 -2.40
N ASP A 306 -2.70 -14.81 -1.66
CA ASP A 306 -1.95 -16.07 -1.50
C ASP A 306 -1.84 -16.92 -2.77
N ASN A 307 -2.75 -16.68 -3.72
CA ASN A 307 -2.84 -17.42 -4.98
C ASN A 307 -2.37 -16.60 -6.18
N ALA A 308 -1.56 -15.58 -5.94
CA ALA A 308 -0.99 -14.74 -6.99
C ALA A 308 0.51 -14.50 -6.79
N VAL A 309 1.21 -14.16 -7.87
CA VAL A 309 2.59 -13.69 -7.88
C VAL A 309 2.71 -12.59 -8.93
N LEU A 310 3.23 -11.43 -8.53
CA LEU A 310 3.53 -10.33 -9.44
C LEU A 310 5.04 -10.28 -9.69
N VAL A 311 5.45 -10.48 -10.94
CA VAL A 311 6.85 -10.33 -11.33
C VAL A 311 7.03 -9.00 -12.05
N THR A 312 7.81 -8.11 -11.46
CA THR A 312 8.08 -6.78 -12.03
C THR A 312 9.30 -6.15 -11.35
N SER A 313 9.84 -5.08 -11.92
CA SER A 313 10.73 -4.18 -11.18
C SER A 313 9.90 -3.35 -10.19
N LEU A 314 10.36 -3.16 -8.96
CA LEU A 314 9.62 -2.37 -7.97
C LEU A 314 9.43 -0.92 -8.41
N ARG A 315 10.39 -0.36 -9.17
CA ARG A 315 10.29 0.98 -9.77
C ARG A 315 9.23 1.08 -10.89
N ASN A 316 8.66 -0.03 -11.31
CA ASN A 316 7.55 -0.08 -12.26
C ASN A 316 6.18 0.14 -11.59
N LEU A 317 6.14 0.08 -10.27
CA LEU A 317 4.95 0.34 -9.47
C LEU A 317 5.01 1.75 -8.91
N SER A 318 3.90 2.47 -8.99
CA SER A 318 3.80 3.85 -8.52
C SER A 318 2.56 4.06 -7.68
N LEU A 319 2.69 4.91 -6.68
CA LEU A 319 1.59 5.50 -5.92
C LEU A 319 1.61 7.00 -6.20
N TYR A 320 0.60 7.49 -6.93
CA TYR A 320 0.41 8.91 -7.20
C TYR A 320 -0.48 9.51 -6.14
N TRP A 321 -0.12 10.68 -5.65
CA TRP A 321 -0.96 11.45 -4.75
C TRP A 321 -1.10 12.89 -5.24
N LEU A 322 -2.30 13.44 -5.12
CA LEU A 322 -2.59 14.79 -5.60
C LEU A 322 -2.02 15.83 -4.64
N GLU A 323 -1.10 16.66 -5.16
CA GLU A 323 -0.48 17.75 -4.39
C GLU A 323 -1.55 18.73 -3.89
N GLY A 324 -1.43 19.16 -2.63
CA GLY A 324 -2.39 20.07 -2.00
C GLY A 324 -3.76 19.45 -1.67
N SER A 325 -3.96 18.14 -1.84
CA SER A 325 -5.24 17.49 -1.54
C SER A 325 -5.34 16.90 -0.15
N THR A 326 -4.23 16.82 0.57
CA THR A 326 -4.20 16.30 1.94
C THR A 326 -4.97 17.24 2.86
N ARG A 327 -5.89 16.67 3.63
CA ARG A 327 -6.69 17.40 4.62
C ARG A 327 -6.64 16.64 5.92
N THR A 328 -6.26 17.33 6.99
CA THR A 328 -6.21 16.76 8.33
C THR A 328 -7.00 17.65 9.29
N LEU A 329 -7.85 17.05 10.09
CA LEU A 329 -8.63 17.73 11.13
C LEU A 329 -8.59 16.88 12.39
N ALA A 330 -8.07 17.45 13.47
CA ALA A 330 -8.20 16.86 14.79
C ALA A 330 -9.38 17.50 15.52
N LYS A 331 -10.23 16.68 16.12
CA LYS A 331 -11.42 17.12 16.85
C LYS A 331 -11.51 16.37 18.17
N ASP A 332 -11.63 17.12 19.27
CA ASP A 332 -11.97 16.55 20.55
C ASP A 332 -13.47 16.23 20.58
N GLU A 333 -13.81 14.98 20.86
CA GLU A 333 -15.19 14.48 20.93
C GLU A 333 -15.49 13.93 22.33
N PRO A 334 -15.78 14.84 23.30
CA PRO A 334 -16.09 14.46 24.69
C PRO A 334 -17.30 13.53 24.80
N GLU A 335 -18.25 13.63 23.87
CA GLU A 335 -19.44 12.78 23.80
C GLU A 335 -19.08 11.30 23.63
N TYR A 336 -17.93 11.02 23.00
CA TYR A 336 -17.41 9.68 22.76
C TYR A 336 -16.14 9.37 23.55
N ASN A 337 -15.73 10.25 24.47
CA ASN A 337 -14.52 10.12 25.28
C ASN A 337 -13.24 9.86 24.44
N ARG A 338 -13.07 10.62 23.34
CA ARG A 338 -11.98 10.43 22.40
C ARG A 338 -11.53 11.70 21.69
N LEU A 339 -10.27 11.71 21.27
CA LEU A 339 -9.71 12.65 20.31
C LEU A 339 -9.72 11.98 18.93
N SER A 340 -10.52 12.49 17.99
CA SER A 340 -10.62 11.98 16.62
C SER A 340 -9.74 12.77 15.67
N VAL A 341 -9.03 12.08 14.77
CA VAL A 341 -8.23 12.67 13.70
C VAL A 341 -8.76 12.17 12.36
N TYR A 342 -9.26 13.11 11.58
CA TYR A 342 -9.80 12.88 10.25
C TYR A 342 -8.74 13.26 9.23
N GLU A 343 -8.32 12.30 8.39
CA GLU A 343 -7.32 12.52 7.37
C GLU A 343 -7.82 12.03 6.01
N SER A 344 -7.65 12.83 4.96
CA SER A 344 -8.03 12.43 3.60
C SER A 344 -6.94 12.74 2.59
N TRP A 345 -6.74 11.79 1.67
CA TRP A 345 -5.80 11.86 0.56
C TRP A 345 -6.51 11.54 -0.75
N ASN A 346 -6.03 12.12 -1.85
CA ASN A 346 -6.44 11.68 -3.18
C ASN A 346 -5.28 10.90 -3.79
N GLU A 347 -5.45 9.60 -3.97
CA GLU A 347 -4.39 8.67 -4.37
C GLU A 347 -4.79 7.86 -5.60
N ALA A 348 -3.80 7.41 -6.37
CA ALA A 348 -3.99 6.50 -7.50
C ALA A 348 -2.82 5.50 -7.57
N TYR A 349 -3.13 4.24 -7.81
CA TYR A 349 -2.15 3.17 -7.98
C TYR A 349 -1.89 3.00 -9.48
N MET A 350 -0.61 3.04 -9.88
CA MET A 350 -0.22 2.99 -11.29
C MET A 350 0.85 1.95 -11.55
N VAL A 351 0.77 1.34 -12.72
CA VAL A 351 1.83 0.53 -13.31
C VAL A 351 2.40 1.34 -14.46
N GLU A 352 3.67 1.70 -14.38
CA GLU A 352 4.30 2.59 -15.36
C GLU A 352 4.44 1.93 -16.73
N ARG A 353 4.78 0.63 -16.73
CA ARG A 353 5.00 -0.12 -17.96
C ARG A 353 4.54 -1.56 -17.82
N TYR A 354 3.47 -1.93 -18.49
CA TYR A 354 2.94 -3.30 -18.44
C TYR A 354 3.85 -4.34 -19.09
N GLU A 355 4.67 -3.96 -20.08
CA GLU A 355 5.61 -4.87 -20.74
C GLU A 355 6.77 -5.29 -19.83
N ALA A 356 7.05 -4.52 -18.78
CA ALA A 356 8.10 -4.78 -17.81
C ALA A 356 7.65 -5.64 -16.62
N GLY A 357 6.45 -6.24 -16.69
CA GLY A 357 5.94 -7.10 -15.64
C GLY A 357 4.95 -8.13 -16.15
N CYS A 358 4.69 -9.13 -15.32
CA CYS A 358 3.61 -10.10 -15.52
C CYS A 358 2.95 -10.44 -14.19
N LEU A 359 1.65 -10.70 -14.26
CA LEU A 359 0.86 -11.18 -13.13
C LEU A 359 0.53 -12.66 -13.36
N ILE A 360 0.90 -13.50 -12.41
CA ILE A 360 0.46 -14.89 -12.32
C ILE A 360 -0.66 -14.91 -11.29
N ASP A 361 -1.87 -15.23 -11.70
CA ASP A 361 -3.08 -15.08 -10.92
C ASP A 361 -3.88 -16.37 -10.84
N ALA A 362 -4.71 -16.50 -9.80
CA ALA A 362 -5.53 -17.70 -9.61
C ALA A 362 -4.72 -19.01 -9.68
N ILE A 363 -3.63 -19.08 -8.91
CA ILE A 363 -2.80 -20.27 -8.78
C ILE A 363 -3.56 -21.30 -7.93
N PHE A 364 -3.74 -22.50 -8.46
CA PHE A 364 -4.36 -23.61 -7.75
C PHE A 364 -3.30 -24.55 -7.18
N TRP A 365 -3.33 -24.75 -5.87
CA TRP A 365 -2.53 -25.75 -5.18
C TRP A 365 -3.33 -27.06 -5.09
N ARG A 366 -2.82 -28.12 -5.67
CA ARG A 366 -3.49 -29.43 -5.74
C ARG A 366 -3.18 -30.33 -4.57
#